data_06dba63458c0dc8a5375686f86c6b852
#
_entry.id   06dba63458c0dc8a5375686f86c6b852
#
_cell.length_a   1.000
_cell.length_b   1.000
_cell.length_c   1.000
_cell.angle_alpha   90.00
_cell.angle_beta   90.00
_cell.angle_gamma   90.00
#
_symmetry.space_group_name_H-M   'P 1'
#
loop_
_entity.id
_entity.type
_entity.pdbx_description
1 polymer ?
#
loop_
_entity_poly.entity_id
_entity_poly.type
_entity_poly.pdbx_seq_one_letter_code
_entity_poly.pdbx_strand_id
1 'polypeptide(L)'
;MEQPILAGKPAAAVEFLEEARLFIWRPRGILDEAAVNRVLVDLIRRETMAAKPFNRFSDLSGVESFHLTFKYVFHVALYRRMSYIGRARIKSAFYVTHSEAAHLVRIHALMTDHSSLEVGMFEEHEAAAKWLRVPVELLVPQA
;
A
#
# COMPACT_ATOMS: atom_id res chain seq x y z
N MET A 1 4.23 27.24 -17.95
CA MET A 1 4.15 26.66 -17.70
C MET A 1 4.21 25.90 -17.05
N GLU A 2 4.13 25.69 -16.64
CA GLU A 2 4.21 25.01 -16.11
C GLU A 2 4.02 24.15 -15.75
N GLN A 3 3.90 23.72 -15.63
CA GLN A 3 3.62 22.84 -15.48
C GLN A 3 4.37 21.82 -15.20
N PRO A 4 5.24 21.62 -15.34
CA PRO A 4 6.19 20.59 -15.09
C PRO A 4 5.92 19.94 -13.79
N ILE A 5 5.55 20.66 -12.91
CA ILE A 5 5.22 20.18 -11.65
C ILE A 5 4.29 19.05 -11.69
N LEU A 6 3.35 19.19 -12.51
CA LEU A 6 2.37 18.17 -12.66
C LEU A 6 2.97 16.95 -13.19
N ALA A 7 3.89 17.12 -14.07
CA ALA A 7 4.48 15.99 -14.72
C ALA A 7 5.11 15.07 -13.73
N GLY A 8 5.78 15.60 -12.79
CA GLY A 8 6.47 14.75 -11.88
C GLY A 8 5.62 14.22 -10.78
N LYS A 9 4.36 14.43 -10.85
CA LYS A 9 3.52 14.08 -9.77
C LYS A 9 3.54 12.66 -9.44
N PRO A 10 3.66 12.38 -8.21
CA PRO A 10 3.66 11.00 -7.74
C PRO A 10 2.37 10.32 -7.97
N ALA A 11 1.47 11.01 -8.52
CA ALA A 11 0.23 10.39 -8.80
C ALA A 11 0.38 9.14 -9.57
N ALA A 12 1.38 9.11 -10.40
CA ALA A 12 1.59 7.91 -11.17
C ALA A 12 1.90 6.73 -10.27
N ALA A 13 1.98 6.97 -9.02
CA ALA A 13 2.29 5.91 -8.10
C ALA A 13 1.16 4.92 -7.89
N VAL A 14 -0.05 5.21 -8.34
CA VAL A 14 -1.18 4.31 -8.12
C VAL A 14 -1.63 3.67 -9.41
N GLU A 15 -1.89 2.36 -9.35
CA GLU A 15 -2.40 1.62 -10.49
C GLU A 15 -3.42 0.61 -9.97
N PHE A 16 -4.56 0.46 -10.64
CA PHE A 16 -5.54 -0.53 -10.25
C PHE A 16 -5.73 -1.51 -11.40
N LEU A 17 -5.48 -2.79 -11.11
CA LEU A 17 -5.63 -3.85 -12.09
C LEU A 17 -6.96 -4.54 -11.87
N GLU A 18 -7.91 -4.21 -12.71
CA GLU A 18 -9.29 -4.65 -12.55
C GLU A 18 -9.42 -6.16 -12.54
N GLU A 19 -8.80 -6.83 -13.48
CA GLU A 19 -8.96 -8.28 -13.59
C GLU A 19 -8.38 -9.02 -12.41
N ALA A 20 -7.30 -8.52 -11.86
CA ALA A 20 -6.67 -9.14 -10.71
C ALA A 20 -7.23 -8.61 -9.39
N ARG A 21 -8.07 -7.59 -9.46
CA ARG A 21 -8.63 -6.91 -8.30
C ARG A 21 -7.52 -6.54 -7.33
N LEU A 22 -6.51 -5.88 -7.86
CA LEU A 22 -5.31 -5.54 -7.14
C LEU A 22 -5.03 -4.05 -7.25
N PHE A 23 -4.88 -3.41 -6.09
CA PHE A 23 -4.52 -2.00 -6.01
C PHE A 23 -3.02 -1.93 -5.77
N ILE A 24 -2.29 -1.28 -6.65
CA ILE A 24 -0.83 -1.18 -6.57
C ILE A 24 -0.43 0.25 -6.27
N TRP A 25 0.45 0.40 -5.29
CA TRP A 25 0.95 1.71 -4.87
C TRP A 25 2.47 1.66 -4.86
N ARG A 26 3.10 2.59 -5.59
CA ARG A 26 4.56 2.66 -5.68
C ARG A 26 5.02 4.09 -5.38
N PRO A 27 5.02 4.50 -4.12
CA PRO A 27 5.45 5.85 -3.78
C PRO A 27 6.95 6.01 -4.00
N ARG A 28 7.38 7.24 -4.26
CA ARG A 28 8.78 7.56 -4.49
C ARG A 28 9.17 8.79 -3.70
N GLY A 29 10.48 8.94 -3.48
CA GLY A 29 11.01 10.11 -2.82
C GLY A 29 10.67 10.14 -1.35
N ILE A 30 10.10 11.24 -0.88
CA ILE A 30 9.74 11.39 0.52
C ILE A 30 8.32 10.91 0.73
N LEU A 31 8.15 9.96 1.63
CA LEU A 31 6.83 9.48 1.99
C LEU A 31 6.42 10.12 3.31
N ASP A 32 5.44 11.00 3.25
CA ASP A 32 4.96 11.71 4.41
C ASP A 32 3.49 11.41 4.66
N GLU A 33 2.94 12.00 5.72
CA GLU A 33 1.57 11.71 6.11
C GLU A 33 0.56 12.13 5.04
N ALA A 34 0.83 13.24 4.36
CA ALA A 34 -0.06 13.71 3.31
C ALA A 34 -0.14 12.70 2.16
N ALA A 35 1.00 12.10 1.79
CA ALA A 35 1.02 11.12 0.72
C ALA A 35 0.25 9.85 1.12
N VAL A 36 0.41 9.40 2.36
CA VAL A 36 -0.32 8.22 2.83
C VAL A 36 -1.81 8.52 2.87
N ASN A 37 -2.19 9.70 3.36
CA ASN A 37 -3.61 10.07 3.40
C ASN A 37 -4.23 10.08 2.01
N ARG A 38 -3.50 10.59 1.01
CA ARG A 38 -4.02 10.64 -0.35
C ARG A 38 -4.30 9.24 -0.91
N VAL A 39 -3.39 8.30 -0.67
CA VAL A 39 -3.59 6.96 -1.20
C VAL A 39 -4.72 6.23 -0.46
N LEU A 40 -4.85 6.48 0.83
CA LEU A 40 -5.95 5.87 1.59
C LEU A 40 -7.30 6.39 1.11
N VAL A 41 -7.41 7.68 0.83
CA VAL A 41 -8.64 8.25 0.31
C VAL A 41 -8.99 7.65 -1.05
N ASP A 42 -7.99 7.51 -1.92
CA ASP A 42 -8.21 6.92 -3.24
C ASP A 42 -8.67 5.47 -3.13
N LEU A 43 -8.01 4.71 -2.26
CA LEU A 43 -8.36 3.30 -2.04
C LEU A 43 -9.80 3.17 -1.52
N ILE A 44 -10.15 3.96 -0.52
CA ILE A 44 -11.48 3.91 0.07
C ILE A 44 -12.54 4.27 -0.97
N ARG A 45 -12.27 5.28 -1.79
CA ARG A 45 -13.21 5.67 -2.83
C ARG A 45 -13.45 4.53 -3.81
N ARG A 46 -12.37 3.88 -4.25
CA ARG A 46 -12.50 2.76 -5.18
C ARG A 46 -13.25 1.60 -4.57
N GLU A 47 -12.96 1.28 -3.31
CA GLU A 47 -13.65 0.18 -2.64
C GLU A 47 -15.12 0.48 -2.41
N THR A 48 -15.45 1.73 -2.14
CA THR A 48 -16.83 2.13 -1.95
C THR A 48 -17.60 1.99 -3.25
N MET A 49 -17.01 2.44 -4.35
CA MET A 49 -17.68 2.36 -5.64
C MET A 49 -17.83 0.92 -6.11
N ALA A 50 -16.90 0.06 -5.79
CA ALA A 50 -16.97 -1.34 -6.18
C ALA A 50 -17.77 -2.18 -5.21
N ALA A 51 -18.13 -1.61 -4.06
CA ALA A 51 -18.87 -2.28 -2.99
C ALA A 51 -18.13 -3.46 -2.40
N LYS A 52 -16.81 -3.50 -2.51
CA LYS A 52 -16.00 -4.52 -1.84
C LYS A 52 -14.52 -4.12 -1.82
N PRO A 53 -13.77 -4.65 -0.85
CA PRO A 53 -12.35 -4.32 -0.76
C PRO A 53 -11.53 -5.08 -1.80
N PHE A 54 -10.31 -4.59 -2.03
CA PHE A 54 -9.35 -5.18 -2.96
C PHE A 54 -8.12 -5.61 -2.19
N ASN A 55 -7.41 -6.61 -2.72
CA ASN A 55 -6.05 -6.86 -2.25
C ASN A 55 -5.16 -5.71 -2.71
N ARG A 56 -4.05 -5.49 -2.01
CA ARG A 56 -3.16 -4.39 -2.36
C ARG A 56 -1.71 -4.82 -2.26
N PHE A 57 -0.91 -4.18 -3.10
CA PHE A 57 0.54 -4.35 -3.13
C PHE A 57 1.17 -2.97 -3.04
N SER A 58 1.96 -2.74 -1.99
CA SER A 58 2.64 -1.46 -1.78
C SER A 58 4.13 -1.68 -1.96
N ASP A 59 4.70 -1.08 -2.98
CA ASP A 59 6.12 -1.19 -3.28
C ASP A 59 6.82 0.02 -2.67
N LEU A 60 7.50 -0.19 -1.55
CA LEU A 60 8.16 0.90 -0.83
C LEU A 60 9.62 1.06 -1.22
N SER A 61 10.09 0.30 -2.22
CA SER A 61 11.51 0.34 -2.59
C SER A 61 11.95 1.68 -3.16
N GLY A 62 11.03 2.44 -3.75
CA GLY A 62 11.38 3.74 -4.33
C GLY A 62 11.36 4.90 -3.33
N VAL A 63 11.00 4.65 -2.10
CA VAL A 63 10.96 5.70 -1.09
C VAL A 63 12.37 5.97 -0.58
N GLU A 64 12.77 7.23 -0.62
CA GLU A 64 14.10 7.64 -0.18
C GLU A 64 14.15 7.97 1.30
N SER A 65 13.07 8.54 1.82
CA SER A 65 12.99 8.80 3.25
C SER A 65 11.54 8.77 3.72
N PHE A 66 11.37 8.43 4.98
CA PHE A 66 10.04 8.30 5.58
C PHE A 66 9.86 9.39 6.62
N HIS A 67 8.88 10.26 6.40
CA HIS A 67 8.54 11.32 7.34
C HIS A 67 7.21 10.97 7.99
N LEU A 68 7.19 9.85 8.69
CA LEU A 68 6.01 9.32 9.37
C LEU A 68 6.36 9.06 10.82
N THR A 69 5.53 9.55 11.73
CA THR A 69 5.74 9.27 13.16
C THR A 69 5.11 7.92 13.50
N PHE A 70 5.57 7.31 14.59
CA PHE A 70 4.96 6.08 15.07
C PHE A 70 3.49 6.34 15.42
N LYS A 71 3.20 7.50 15.98
CA LYS A 71 1.83 7.84 16.35
C LYS A 71 0.92 7.84 15.12
N TYR A 72 1.41 8.39 14.00
CA TYR A 72 0.63 8.41 12.77
C TYR A 72 0.42 7.00 12.23
N VAL A 73 1.47 6.18 12.18
CA VAL A 73 1.38 4.80 11.69
C VAL A 73 0.40 4.02 12.55
N PHE A 74 0.46 4.23 13.86
CA PHE A 74 -0.43 3.58 14.81
C PHE A 74 -1.89 3.97 14.51
N HIS A 75 -2.15 5.25 14.27
CA HIS A 75 -3.51 5.73 13.98
C HIS A 75 -4.03 5.17 12.66
N VAL A 76 -3.18 5.12 11.64
CA VAL A 76 -3.57 4.56 10.35
C VAL A 76 -3.93 3.08 10.49
N ALA A 77 -3.09 2.33 11.21
CA ALA A 77 -3.33 0.91 11.42
C ALA A 77 -4.63 0.67 12.15
N LEU A 78 -4.88 1.46 13.19
CA LEU A 78 -6.11 1.34 13.97
C LEU A 78 -7.33 1.66 13.12
N TYR A 79 -7.25 2.75 12.33
CA TYR A 79 -8.33 3.14 11.44
C TYR A 79 -8.64 2.02 10.45
N ARG A 80 -7.61 1.43 9.85
CA ARG A 80 -7.81 0.37 8.88
C ARG A 80 -8.39 -0.87 9.54
N ARG A 81 -7.92 -1.22 10.73
CA ARG A 81 -8.45 -2.35 11.46
C ARG A 81 -9.95 -2.20 11.71
N MET A 82 -10.35 -1.02 12.14
CA MET A 82 -11.76 -0.77 12.45
C MET A 82 -12.62 -0.69 11.19
N SER A 83 -12.06 -0.18 10.11
CA SER A 83 -12.81 -0.03 8.86
C SER A 83 -13.13 -1.37 8.21
N TYR A 84 -12.41 -2.43 8.55
CA TYR A 84 -12.60 -3.72 7.91
C TYR A 84 -13.25 -4.76 8.82
N ILE A 85 -13.77 -4.33 9.97
CA ILE A 85 -14.50 -5.24 10.85
C ILE A 85 -15.72 -5.78 10.10
N GLY A 86 -15.86 -7.11 10.11
CA GLY A 86 -17.00 -7.75 9.48
C GLY A 86 -16.94 -7.84 7.97
N ARG A 87 -15.85 -7.38 7.35
CA ARG A 87 -15.69 -7.48 5.91
C ARG A 87 -14.93 -8.73 5.53
N ALA A 88 -14.94 -9.04 4.24
CA ALA A 88 -14.18 -10.17 3.71
C ALA A 88 -12.69 -9.93 3.96
N ARG A 89 -11.95 -11.01 4.13
CA ARG A 89 -10.50 -10.89 4.35
C ARG A 89 -9.84 -10.37 3.09
N ILE A 90 -8.89 -9.47 3.27
CA ILE A 90 -8.09 -8.95 2.17
C ILE A 90 -6.63 -8.97 2.57
N LYS A 91 -5.77 -8.97 1.58
CA LYS A 91 -4.33 -9.04 1.79
C LYS A 91 -3.69 -7.73 1.37
N SER A 92 -2.78 -7.24 2.21
CA SER A 92 -2.01 -6.04 1.93
C SER A 92 -0.54 -6.44 1.99
N ALA A 93 0.08 -6.59 0.83
CA ALA A 93 1.48 -6.99 0.73
C ALA A 93 2.35 -5.74 0.63
N PHE A 94 3.41 -5.69 1.41
CA PHE A 94 4.38 -4.61 1.36
C PHE A 94 5.72 -5.16 0.89
N TYR A 95 6.25 -4.59 -0.18
CA TYR A 95 7.55 -4.94 -0.69
C TYR A 95 8.54 -3.91 -0.14
N VAL A 96 9.53 -4.38 0.63
CA VAL A 96 10.45 -3.50 1.33
C VAL A 96 11.88 -3.90 1.04
N THR A 97 12.75 -2.89 0.92
CA THR A 97 14.18 -3.12 0.70
C THR A 97 15.02 -2.35 1.71
N HIS A 98 14.38 -1.58 2.60
CA HIS A 98 15.08 -0.77 3.60
C HIS A 98 14.64 -1.15 5.00
N SER A 99 15.56 -1.10 5.94
CA SER A 99 15.22 -1.46 7.32
C SER A 99 14.19 -0.51 7.93
N GLU A 100 14.23 0.77 7.57
CA GLU A 100 13.26 1.72 8.09
C GLU A 100 11.86 1.38 7.63
N ALA A 101 11.69 1.06 6.35
CA ALA A 101 10.40 0.64 5.83
C ALA A 101 9.92 -0.62 6.52
N ALA A 102 10.81 -1.59 6.68
CA ALA A 102 10.46 -2.85 7.33
C ALA A 102 9.96 -2.61 8.75
N HIS A 103 10.60 -1.69 9.46
CA HIS A 103 10.22 -1.40 10.84
C HIS A 103 8.80 -0.82 10.91
N LEU A 104 8.50 0.13 10.02
CA LEU A 104 7.17 0.74 9.99
C LEU A 104 6.10 -0.26 9.59
N VAL A 105 6.40 -1.13 8.62
CA VAL A 105 5.44 -2.15 8.20
C VAL A 105 5.17 -3.15 9.33
N ARG A 106 6.20 -3.50 10.11
CA ARG A 106 6.00 -4.42 11.23
C ARG A 106 5.08 -3.82 12.27
N ILE A 107 5.21 -2.52 12.56
CA ILE A 107 4.32 -1.86 13.49
C ILE A 107 2.89 -1.93 12.97
N HIS A 108 2.70 -1.62 11.71
CA HIS A 108 1.37 -1.67 11.08
C HIS A 108 0.79 -3.08 11.15
N ALA A 109 1.62 -4.08 10.86
CA ALA A 109 1.15 -5.47 10.87
C ALA A 109 0.72 -5.91 12.26
N LEU A 110 1.48 -5.53 13.29
CA LEU A 110 1.11 -5.88 14.66
C LEU A 110 -0.23 -5.27 15.05
N MET A 111 -0.45 -4.03 14.64
CA MET A 111 -1.68 -3.34 15.00
C MET A 111 -2.90 -3.87 14.27
N THR A 112 -2.72 -4.52 13.13
CA THR A 112 -3.84 -5.06 12.35
C THR A 112 -3.97 -6.57 12.49
N ASP A 113 -3.16 -7.19 13.32
CA ASP A 113 -3.19 -8.63 13.53
C ASP A 113 -4.58 -9.08 14.00
N HIS A 114 -4.99 -10.24 13.53
CA HIS A 114 -6.31 -10.82 13.85
C HIS A 114 -7.48 -9.99 13.34
N SER A 115 -7.24 -9.08 12.40
CA SER A 115 -8.34 -8.36 11.75
C SER A 115 -8.57 -8.97 10.36
N SER A 116 -9.56 -8.43 9.63
CA SER A 116 -9.82 -8.87 8.27
C SER A 116 -8.73 -8.43 7.29
N LEU A 117 -7.88 -7.50 7.71
CA LEU A 117 -6.78 -7.03 6.89
C LEU A 117 -5.54 -7.84 7.25
N GLU A 118 -5.09 -8.69 6.33
CA GLU A 118 -3.86 -9.45 6.52
C GLU A 118 -2.71 -8.66 5.92
N VAL A 119 -1.68 -8.38 6.72
CA VAL A 119 -0.51 -7.63 6.26
C VAL A 119 0.66 -8.58 6.13
N GLY A 120 1.30 -8.59 4.96
CA GLY A 120 2.50 -9.38 4.72
C GLY A 120 3.64 -8.48 4.28
N MET A 121 4.86 -8.84 4.63
CA MET A 121 6.05 -8.07 4.26
C MET A 121 6.98 -8.97 3.48
N PHE A 122 7.46 -8.47 2.34
CA PHE A 122 8.24 -9.29 1.41
C PHE A 122 9.45 -8.53 0.93
N GLU A 123 10.52 -9.26 0.69
CA GLU A 123 11.75 -8.72 0.13
C GLU A 123 11.95 -9.15 -1.32
N GLU A 124 11.04 -9.97 -1.84
CA GLU A 124 11.10 -10.45 -3.22
C GLU A 124 9.73 -10.42 -3.85
N HIS A 125 9.68 -10.02 -5.12
CA HIS A 125 8.42 -9.93 -5.83
C HIS A 125 7.73 -11.28 -5.96
N GLU A 126 8.52 -12.34 -6.19
CA GLU A 126 7.95 -13.67 -6.35
C GLU A 126 7.18 -14.14 -5.12
N ALA A 127 7.74 -13.87 -3.94
CA ALA A 127 7.08 -14.29 -2.71
C ALA A 127 5.77 -13.52 -2.50
N ALA A 128 5.78 -12.22 -2.80
CA ALA A 128 4.57 -11.42 -2.69
C ALA A 128 3.52 -11.88 -3.68
N ALA A 129 3.92 -12.15 -4.92
CA ALA A 129 3.00 -12.58 -5.96
C ALA A 129 2.34 -13.91 -5.57
N LYS A 130 3.13 -14.84 -5.05
CA LYS A 130 2.60 -16.13 -4.64
C LYS A 130 1.58 -15.96 -3.52
N TRP A 131 1.88 -15.10 -2.56
CA TRP A 131 0.98 -14.87 -1.43
C TRP A 131 -0.32 -14.21 -1.90
N LEU A 132 -0.22 -13.26 -2.85
CA LEU A 132 -1.39 -12.57 -3.40
C LEU A 132 -2.11 -13.40 -4.46
N ARG A 133 -1.48 -14.47 -4.95
CA ARG A 133 -2.02 -15.33 -6.00
C ARG A 133 -2.21 -14.57 -7.31
N VAL A 134 -1.19 -13.84 -7.70
CA VAL A 134 -1.19 -13.11 -8.97
C VAL A 134 0.11 -13.40 -9.71
N PRO A 135 0.16 -13.20 -11.03
CA PRO A 135 1.42 -13.34 -11.76
C PRO A 135 2.43 -12.32 -11.27
N VAL A 136 3.68 -12.72 -11.15
CA VAL A 136 4.73 -11.83 -10.65
C VAL A 136 4.91 -10.62 -11.56
N GLU A 137 4.64 -10.78 -12.85
CA GLU A 137 4.79 -9.67 -13.81
C GLU A 137 3.94 -8.46 -13.44
N LEU A 138 2.82 -8.68 -12.75
CA LEU A 138 1.97 -7.58 -12.35
C LEU A 138 2.61 -6.71 -11.27
N LEU A 139 3.53 -7.27 -10.49
CA LEU A 139 4.14 -6.56 -9.38
C LEU A 139 5.43 -5.86 -9.76
N VAL A 140 6.08 -6.31 -10.82
CA VAL A 140 7.35 -5.75 -11.25
C VAL A 140 7.09 -4.47 -12.03
N PRO A 141 7.75 -3.35 -11.68
CA PRO A 141 7.51 -2.10 -12.38
C PRO A 141 7.87 -2.21 -13.85
N GLN A 142 7.07 -1.57 -14.69
CA GLN A 142 7.38 -1.52 -16.12
C GLN A 142 8.51 -0.54 -16.37
N ALA A 143 9.39 -0.86 -17.29
CA ALA A 143 10.54 -0.03 -17.60
C ALA A 143 10.14 1.25 -18.33
#